data_4bbc49a5b410a30cb6c13e810a262c36
#
_entry.id   4bbc49a5b410a30cb6c13e810a262c36
#
_cell.length_a   1.000
_cell.length_b   1.000
_cell.length_c   1.000
_cell.angle_alpha   90.00
_cell.angle_beta   90.00
_cell.angle_gamma   90.00
#
_symmetry.space_group_name_H-M   'P 1'
#
loop_
_entity.id
_entity.type
_entity.pdbx_description
1 polymer ?
#
loop_
_entity_poly.entity_id
_entity_poly.type
_entity_poly.pdbx_seq_one_letter_code
_entity_poly.pdbx_strand_id
1 'polypeptide(L)'
;MYKYRWVKEEDGKPLDVTSLKNEDGDIFEFDTPTDNQWIALLISEDKEEQWSLYNTDKFIVLHVWRDGDLSTRERLKIYDIGICELQADWLEDDEDPNH
;
A
#
# COMPACT_ATOMS: atom_id res chain seq x y z
N MET A 1 4.76 19.10 6.72
CA MET A 1 4.23 17.91 6.01
C MET A 1 5.06 16.68 6.34
N TYR A 2 4.38 15.58 6.56
CA TYR A 2 5.00 14.29 6.79
C TYR A 2 5.04 13.53 5.47
N LYS A 3 6.17 12.91 5.16
CA LYS A 3 6.36 12.23 3.89
C LYS A 3 6.39 10.72 4.09
N TYR A 4 5.68 10.02 3.22
CA TYR A 4 5.65 8.56 3.17
C TYR A 4 6.03 8.13 1.77
N ARG A 5 6.55 6.91 1.66
CA ARG A 5 6.85 6.31 0.37
C ARG A 5 6.05 5.04 0.19
N TRP A 6 5.73 4.72 -1.06
CA TRP A 6 4.96 3.53 -1.35
C TRP A 6 5.36 2.92 -2.67
N VAL A 7 5.21 1.60 -2.76
CA VAL A 7 5.42 0.82 -3.98
C VAL A 7 4.26 -0.16 -4.09
N LYS A 8 3.67 -0.26 -5.28
CA LYS A 8 2.61 -1.22 -5.58
C LYS A 8 3.25 -2.48 -6.18
N GLU A 9 2.85 -3.65 -5.65
CA GLU A 9 3.28 -4.91 -6.25
C GLU A 9 2.61 -5.11 -7.61
N GLU A 10 3.36 -5.64 -8.57
CA GLU A 10 2.80 -6.03 -9.85
C GLU A 10 1.98 -7.31 -9.69
N ASP A 11 0.92 -7.46 -10.47
CA ASP A 11 0.05 -8.62 -10.40
C ASP A 11 0.86 -9.93 -10.53
N GLY A 12 0.70 -10.81 -9.55
CA GLY A 12 1.36 -12.10 -9.53
C GLY A 12 2.87 -12.06 -9.29
N LYS A 13 3.43 -10.88 -8.98
CA LYS A 13 4.88 -10.73 -8.79
C LYS A 13 5.17 -10.11 -7.42
N PRO A 14 5.64 -10.92 -6.45
CA PRO A 14 6.03 -10.35 -5.17
C PRO A 14 7.23 -9.43 -5.33
N LEU A 15 7.27 -8.38 -4.52
CA LEU A 15 8.35 -7.41 -4.52
C LEU A 15 9.58 -8.01 -3.82
N ASP A 16 10.76 -7.80 -4.40
CA ASP A 16 12.01 -8.16 -3.73
C ASP A 16 12.34 -7.09 -2.69
N VAL A 17 11.96 -7.36 -1.45
CA VAL A 17 12.14 -6.40 -0.37
C VAL A 17 13.60 -6.19 0.00
N THR A 18 14.48 -7.13 -0.34
CA THR A 18 15.91 -7.00 -0.02
C THR A 18 16.62 -5.97 -0.90
N SER A 19 16.03 -5.62 -2.04
CA SER A 19 16.58 -4.61 -2.94
C SER A 19 15.97 -3.23 -2.75
N LEU A 20 14.98 -3.08 -1.87
CA LEU A 20 14.36 -1.79 -1.59
C LEU A 20 15.31 -0.85 -0.86
N LYS A 21 15.26 0.43 -1.25
CA LYS A 21 16.03 1.50 -0.62
C LYS A 21 15.09 2.55 -0.05
N ASN A 22 15.58 3.35 0.90
CA ASN A 22 14.77 4.39 1.53
C ASN A 22 14.15 5.38 0.55
N GLU A 23 14.82 5.65 -0.56
CA GLU A 23 14.38 6.61 -1.57
C GLU A 23 13.57 5.99 -2.72
N ASP A 24 13.30 4.68 -2.67
CA ASP A 24 12.49 4.03 -3.71
C ASP A 24 11.02 4.38 -3.57
N GLY A 25 10.27 4.14 -4.65
CA GLY A 25 8.83 4.34 -4.66
C GLY A 25 8.42 5.78 -4.88
N ASP A 26 7.12 6.02 -4.76
CA ASP A 26 6.53 7.33 -4.91
C ASP A 26 6.32 7.97 -3.54
N ILE A 27 6.26 9.30 -3.52
CA ILE A 27 6.09 10.07 -2.28
C ILE A 27 4.62 10.43 -2.12
N PHE A 28 4.11 10.25 -0.91
CA PHE A 28 2.80 10.74 -0.47
C PHE A 28 3.00 11.64 0.73
N GLU A 29 2.48 12.86 0.66
CA GLU A 29 2.60 13.83 1.74
C GLU A 29 1.27 13.94 2.49
N PHE A 30 1.36 14.03 3.83
CA PHE A 30 0.20 14.21 4.67
C PHE A 30 0.52 15.22 5.77
N ASP A 31 -0.49 15.92 6.26
CA ASP A 31 -0.28 17.05 7.17
C ASP A 31 -0.14 16.62 8.64
N THR A 32 -0.48 15.39 8.98
CA THR A 32 -0.34 14.87 10.34
C THR A 32 0.36 13.52 10.31
N PRO A 33 1.11 13.16 11.38
CA PRO A 33 1.68 11.82 11.44
C PRO A 33 0.57 10.79 11.61
N THR A 34 0.64 9.72 10.81
CA THR A 34 -0.37 8.68 10.85
C THR A 34 0.26 7.34 10.49
N ASP A 35 -0.47 6.24 10.68
CA ASP A 35 0.06 4.91 10.39
C ASP A 35 0.02 4.60 8.89
N ASN A 36 0.78 3.58 8.51
CA ASN A 36 0.90 3.18 7.11
C ASN A 36 -0.42 2.65 6.55
N GLN A 37 -1.25 2.02 7.39
CA GLN A 37 -2.56 1.52 6.96
C GLN A 37 -3.45 2.66 6.45
N TRP A 38 -3.51 3.75 7.19
CA TRP A 38 -4.29 4.91 6.80
C TRP A 38 -3.73 5.56 5.53
N ILE A 39 -2.40 5.68 5.46
CA ILE A 39 -1.73 6.21 4.26
C ILE A 39 -2.05 5.34 3.03
N ALA A 40 -1.99 4.02 3.18
CA ALA A 40 -2.32 3.10 2.09
C ALA A 40 -3.76 3.27 1.61
N LEU A 41 -4.70 3.46 2.53
CA LEU A 41 -6.10 3.72 2.17
C LEU A 41 -6.26 5.03 1.41
N LEU A 42 -5.60 6.09 1.86
CA LEU A 42 -5.67 7.40 1.19
C LEU A 42 -5.08 7.33 -0.22
N ILE A 43 -3.95 6.66 -0.39
CA ILE A 43 -3.35 6.47 -1.71
C ILE A 43 -4.30 5.69 -2.62
N SER A 44 -4.90 4.64 -2.09
CA SER A 44 -5.78 3.76 -2.86
C SER A 44 -7.09 4.45 -3.24
N GLU A 45 -7.63 5.29 -2.37
CA GLU A 45 -8.82 6.08 -2.70
C GLU A 45 -8.55 7.04 -3.86
N ASP A 46 -7.38 7.66 -3.88
CA ASP A 46 -6.99 8.55 -4.95
C ASP A 46 -6.84 7.82 -6.29
N LYS A 47 -6.47 6.55 -6.26
CA LYS A 47 -6.20 5.73 -7.46
C LYS A 47 -7.23 4.63 -7.67
N GLU A 48 -8.36 4.69 -6.98
CA GLU A 48 -9.39 3.65 -6.98
C GLU A 48 -9.85 3.30 -8.39
N GLU A 49 -10.10 4.32 -9.21
CA GLU A 49 -10.53 4.12 -10.60
C GLU A 49 -9.41 3.53 -11.44
N GLN A 50 -8.20 4.07 -11.32
CA GLN A 50 -7.04 3.60 -12.06
C GLN A 50 -6.72 2.14 -11.78
N TRP A 51 -6.91 1.70 -10.53
CA TRP A 51 -6.58 0.34 -10.09
C TRP A 51 -7.79 -0.59 -10.07
N SER A 52 -8.97 -0.12 -10.50
CA SER A 52 -10.22 -0.89 -10.56
C SER A 52 -10.63 -1.45 -9.19
N LEU A 53 -10.39 -0.70 -8.13
CA LEU A 53 -10.66 -1.16 -6.76
C LEU A 53 -12.14 -1.17 -6.39
N TYR A 54 -13.01 -0.60 -7.22
CA TYR A 54 -14.45 -0.66 -7.02
C TYR A 54 -15.04 -2.06 -7.30
N ASN A 55 -14.22 -2.98 -7.78
CA ASN A 55 -14.62 -4.36 -8.06
C ASN A 55 -14.20 -5.26 -6.89
N THR A 56 -15.17 -5.92 -6.26
CA THR A 56 -14.90 -6.75 -5.07
C THR A 56 -14.00 -7.96 -5.35
N ASP A 57 -13.82 -8.33 -6.63
CA ASP A 57 -12.92 -9.42 -7.00
C ASP A 57 -11.46 -8.97 -7.15
N LYS A 58 -11.21 -7.68 -6.96
CA LYS A 58 -9.87 -7.11 -7.15
C LYS A 58 -9.25 -6.70 -5.82
N PHE A 59 -7.95 -6.79 -5.78
CA PHE A 59 -7.16 -6.24 -4.69
C PHE A 59 -5.82 -5.78 -5.22
N ILE A 60 -5.14 -4.94 -4.44
CA ILE A 60 -3.75 -4.56 -4.70
C ILE A 60 -2.95 -4.77 -3.43
N VAL A 61 -1.63 -4.81 -3.58
CA VAL A 61 -0.71 -4.89 -2.44
C VAL A 61 0.24 -3.71 -2.52
N LEU A 62 0.29 -2.95 -1.43
CA LEU A 62 1.19 -1.81 -1.29
C LEU A 62 2.20 -2.06 -0.19
N HIS A 63 3.42 -1.59 -0.41
CA HIS A 63 4.43 -1.44 0.63
C HIS A 63 4.48 0.05 0.95
N VAL A 64 4.34 0.41 2.22
CA VAL A 64 4.32 1.80 2.67
C VAL A 64 5.31 1.96 3.81
N TRP A 65 6.09 3.03 3.79
CA TRP A 65 7.04 3.35 4.85
C TRP A 65 7.22 4.85 4.97
N ARG A 66 7.80 5.29 6.07
CA ARG A 66 8.13 6.70 6.24
C ARG A 66 9.35 7.03 5.39
N ASP A 67 9.29 8.16 4.70
CA ASP A 67 10.42 8.64 3.91
C ASP A 67 11.68 8.71 4.76
N GLY A 68 12.74 8.06 4.30
CA GLY A 68 14.02 8.01 5.00
C GLY A 68 14.16 6.90 6.04
N ASP A 69 13.10 6.13 6.31
CA ASP A 69 13.15 5.07 7.32
C ASP A 69 12.43 3.81 6.85
N LEU A 70 13.13 3.01 6.08
CA LEU A 70 12.61 1.76 5.53
C LEU A 70 12.25 0.73 6.61
N SER A 71 12.78 0.88 7.82
CA SER A 71 12.45 -0.02 8.92
C SER A 71 10.97 0.07 9.32
N THR A 72 10.28 1.14 8.93
CA THR A 72 8.86 1.32 9.20
C THR A 72 7.97 0.67 8.14
N ARG A 73 8.55 0.02 7.13
CA ARG A 73 7.79 -0.57 6.02
C ARG A 73 6.81 -1.63 6.50
N GLU A 74 5.59 -1.53 5.96
CA GLU A 74 4.55 -2.53 6.14
C GLU A 74 3.98 -2.91 4.78
N ARG A 75 3.57 -4.15 4.65
CA ARG A 75 2.93 -4.69 3.45
C ARG A 75 1.44 -4.81 3.71
N LEU A 76 0.64 -4.23 2.80
CA LEU A 76 -0.80 -4.07 3.02
C LEU A 76 -1.57 -4.53 1.78
N LYS A 77 -2.62 -5.33 2.01
CA LYS A 77 -3.57 -5.74 0.99
C LYS A 77 -4.77 -4.80 1.05
N ILE A 78 -5.08 -4.12 -0.05
CA ILE A 78 -6.19 -3.18 -0.16
C ILE A 78 -7.26 -3.76 -1.08
N TYR A 79 -8.51 -3.76 -0.62
CA TYR A 79 -9.63 -4.30 -1.37
C TYR A 79 -10.92 -3.58 -0.99
N ASP A 80 -11.94 -3.70 -1.85
CA ASP A 80 -13.28 -3.14 -1.61
C ASP A 80 -14.13 -4.20 -0.93
N ILE A 81 -14.80 -3.84 0.16
CA ILE A 81 -15.66 -4.77 0.91
C ILE A 81 -17.10 -4.78 0.40
N GLY A 82 -17.36 -4.18 -0.78
CA GLY A 82 -18.65 -4.34 -1.47
C GLY A 82 -19.61 -3.17 -1.36
N ILE A 83 -19.25 -2.08 -0.68
CA ILE A 83 -20.08 -0.89 -0.54
C ILE A 83 -19.29 0.39 -0.82
N CYS A 84 -18.38 0.31 -1.80
CA CYS A 84 -17.49 1.40 -2.18
C CYS A 84 -16.62 1.87 -1.01
N GLU A 85 -16.30 0.95 -0.10
CA GLU A 85 -15.44 1.21 1.04
C GLU A 85 -14.21 0.33 0.95
N LEU A 86 -13.03 0.95 1.01
CA LEU A 86 -11.77 0.24 0.95
C LEU A 86 -11.33 -0.22 2.33
N GLN A 87 -10.72 -1.38 2.37
CA GLN A 87 -10.15 -1.98 3.57
C GLN A 87 -8.68 -2.27 3.32
N ALA A 88 -7.84 -2.14 4.34
CA ALA A 88 -6.43 -2.47 4.26
C ALA A 88 -6.08 -3.47 5.37
N ASP A 89 -5.57 -4.64 4.96
CA ASP A 89 -5.10 -5.67 5.89
C ASP A 89 -3.59 -5.79 5.83
N TRP A 90 -2.95 -5.99 6.98
CA TRP A 90 -1.51 -6.22 7.03
C TRP A 90 -1.19 -7.62 6.53
N LEU A 91 -0.12 -7.72 5.73
CA LEU A 91 0.41 -8.98 5.22
C LEU A 91 1.84 -9.17 5.69
N GLU A 92 2.20 -10.41 5.98
CA GLU A 92 3.60 -10.79 6.14
C GLU A 92 4.28 -10.77 4.76
N ASP A 93 5.60 -10.61 4.73
CA ASP A 93 6.33 -10.51 3.46
C ASP A 93 6.25 -11.76 2.60
N ASP A 94 6.06 -12.94 3.23
CA ASP A 94 5.95 -14.22 2.54
C ASP A 94 4.51 -14.70 2.39
N GLU A 95 3.53 -13.91 2.81
CA GLU A 95 2.13 -14.30 2.78
C GLU A 95 1.53 -14.14 1.39
N ASP A 96 0.75 -15.13 0.95
CA ASP A 96 0.04 -15.08 -0.33
C ASP A 96 -1.20 -14.18 -0.18
N PRO A 97 -1.27 -13.06 -0.91
CA PRO A 97 -2.42 -12.15 -0.78
C PRO A 97 -3.73 -12.72 -1.32
N ASN A 98 -3.70 -13.87 -2.01
CA ASN A 98 -4.91 -14.51 -2.54
C ASN A 98 -5.64 -15.35 -1.50
N HIS A 99 -5.14 -15.43 -0.29
CA HIS A 99 -5.84 -16.11 0.80
C HIS A 99 -6.97 -15.27 1.36
#